data_07d2affbb3c7a71eccb41a0871807448
#
_entry.id   07d2affbb3c7a71eccb41a0871807448
#
_cell.length_a   1.000
_cell.length_b   1.000
_cell.length_c   1.000
_cell.angle_alpha   90.00
_cell.angle_beta   90.00
_cell.angle_gamma   90.00
#
_symmetry.space_group_name_H-M   'P 1'
#
loop_
_entity.id
_entity.type
_entity.pdbx_description
1 polymer ?
#
loop_
_entity_poly.entity_id
_entity_poly.type
_entity_poly.pdbx_seq_one_letter_code
_entity_poly.pdbx_strand_id
1 'polypeptide(L)'
;MADSSKLVPFILSWETDKYTNNKHDRGGATKYGITLATWRRVGYDKNGDGVLNEEDVKRLTEEDFHRVFRQNYWNACKADQIQDQSVANMLVDFAYNSGVSKAVKHLQLVLGITADGIRFFGHIKSKSVLITFFL
;
A
#
# COMPACT_ATOMS: atom_id res chain seq x y z
N MET A 1 18.27 5.37 -1.58
CA MET A 1 17.14 4.52 -1.20
C MET A 1 15.83 5.27 -1.46
N ALA A 2 14.82 4.56 -1.91
CA ALA A 2 13.50 5.15 -2.12
C ALA A 2 12.83 5.48 -0.77
N ASP A 3 11.95 6.49 -0.79
CA ASP A 3 11.30 7.04 0.39
C ASP A 3 9.78 7.01 0.21
N SER A 4 9.08 6.34 1.12
CA SER A 4 7.63 6.20 1.09
C SER A 4 6.89 7.54 1.16
N SER A 5 7.46 8.54 1.84
CA SER A 5 6.84 9.85 1.99
C SER A 5 6.64 10.58 0.66
N LYS A 6 7.38 10.20 -0.38
CA LYS A 6 7.25 10.77 -1.72
C LYS A 6 6.09 10.19 -2.51
N LEU A 7 5.64 8.98 -2.18
CA LEU A 7 4.50 8.33 -2.84
C LEU A 7 3.17 8.65 -2.15
N VAL A 8 3.16 8.80 -0.85
CA VAL A 8 1.94 8.96 -0.06
C VAL A 8 1.05 10.10 -0.54
N PRO A 9 1.55 11.32 -0.85
CA PRO A 9 0.68 12.38 -1.35
C PRO A 9 -0.05 12.02 -2.64
N PHE A 10 0.58 11.25 -3.53
CA PHE A 10 -0.05 10.77 -4.76
C PHE A 10 -1.20 9.80 -4.45
N ILE A 11 -0.96 8.84 -3.57
CA ILE A 11 -2.00 7.87 -3.18
C ILE A 11 -3.16 8.60 -2.50
N LEU A 12 -2.88 9.53 -1.57
CA LEU A 12 -3.91 10.30 -0.88
C LEU A 12 -4.72 11.20 -1.80
N SER A 13 -4.17 11.61 -2.95
CA SER A 13 -4.93 12.39 -3.93
C SER A 13 -6.10 11.62 -4.53
N TRP A 14 -6.04 10.30 -4.52
CA TRP A 14 -7.09 9.41 -5.02
C TRP A 14 -7.96 8.84 -3.89
N GLU A 15 -7.43 8.78 -2.66
CA GLU A 15 -8.18 8.31 -1.50
C GLU A 15 -8.86 9.50 -0.80
N THR A 16 -10.06 9.28 -0.32
CA THR A 16 -10.82 10.33 0.36
C THR A 16 -10.80 10.14 1.86
N ASP A 17 -10.76 11.24 2.60
CA ASP A 17 -10.96 11.28 4.03
C ASP A 17 -12.42 11.03 4.43
N LYS A 18 -13.30 10.88 3.46
CA LYS A 18 -14.72 10.67 3.69
C LYS A 18 -14.98 9.26 4.22
N TYR A 19 -15.62 9.19 5.37
CA TYR A 19 -16.13 7.93 5.91
C TYR A 19 -17.31 7.43 5.08
N THR A 20 -17.27 6.16 4.69
CA THR A 20 -18.38 5.50 4.02
C THR A 20 -18.68 4.16 4.70
N ASN A 21 -19.94 3.79 4.73
CA ASN A 21 -20.39 2.48 5.23
C ASN A 21 -21.58 2.02 4.38
N ASN A 22 -21.25 1.36 3.27
CA ASN A 22 -22.27 0.80 2.38
C ASN A 22 -22.51 -0.67 2.75
N LYS A 23 -23.74 -1.01 3.13
CA LYS A 23 -24.16 -2.37 3.50
C LYS A 23 -24.00 -3.39 2.37
N HIS A 24 -23.94 -2.94 1.12
CA HIS A 24 -23.76 -3.79 -0.05
C HIS A 24 -22.30 -3.93 -0.47
N ASP A 25 -21.39 -3.20 0.16
CA ASP A 25 -19.97 -3.29 -0.09
C ASP A 25 -19.31 -4.27 0.90
N ARG A 26 -18.54 -5.23 0.38
CA ARG A 26 -17.82 -6.18 1.22
C ARG A 26 -16.82 -5.52 2.17
N GLY A 27 -16.35 -4.32 1.82
CA GLY A 27 -15.45 -3.55 2.66
C GLY A 27 -16.11 -2.98 3.92
N GLY A 28 -17.43 -2.76 3.88
CA GLY A 28 -18.18 -2.12 4.97
C GLY A 28 -17.67 -0.72 5.26
N ALA A 29 -17.48 -0.41 6.54
CA ALA A 29 -16.96 0.88 6.98
C ALA A 29 -15.55 1.10 6.42
N THR A 30 -15.34 2.25 5.78
CA THR A 30 -14.09 2.59 5.09
C THR A 30 -13.79 4.07 5.25
N LYS A 31 -12.53 4.40 5.50
CA LYS A 31 -12.01 5.77 5.49
C LYS A 31 -10.54 5.74 5.05
N TYR A 32 -10.11 6.70 4.23
CA TYR A 32 -8.78 6.72 3.62
C TYR A 32 -8.43 5.41 2.89
N GLY A 33 -9.42 4.70 2.35
CA GLY A 33 -9.20 3.40 1.73
C GLY A 33 -8.97 2.26 2.72
N ILE A 34 -8.98 2.53 4.03
CA ILE A 34 -8.80 1.51 5.07
C ILE A 34 -10.18 0.98 5.48
N THR A 35 -10.39 -0.32 5.26
CA THR A 35 -11.64 -0.99 5.66
C THR A 35 -11.60 -1.39 7.13
N LEU A 36 -12.77 -1.62 7.72
CA LEU A 36 -12.86 -2.14 9.09
C LEU A 36 -12.13 -3.49 9.22
N ALA A 37 -12.22 -4.36 8.21
CA ALA A 37 -11.51 -5.64 8.24
C ALA A 37 -9.99 -5.45 8.33
N THR A 38 -9.44 -4.51 7.56
CA THR A 38 -8.02 -4.16 7.64
C THR A 38 -7.68 -3.56 9.00
N TRP A 39 -8.51 -2.65 9.50
CA TRP A 39 -8.26 -1.99 10.78
C TRP A 39 -8.27 -2.98 11.96
N ARG A 40 -9.17 -3.96 11.94
CA ARG A 40 -9.19 -5.03 12.96
C ARG A 40 -7.90 -5.86 12.98
N ARG A 41 -7.23 -5.99 11.84
CA ARG A 41 -5.99 -6.75 11.74
C ARG A 41 -4.76 -5.96 12.18
N VAL A 42 -4.70 -4.66 11.85
CA VAL A 42 -3.46 -3.86 11.98
C VAL A 42 -3.62 -2.62 12.85
N GLY A 43 -4.85 -2.29 13.26
CA GLY A 43 -5.15 -1.09 13.99
C GLY A 43 -5.18 -1.29 15.51
N TYR A 44 -5.76 -0.30 16.16
CA TYR A 44 -5.94 -0.30 17.61
C TYR A 44 -7.25 0.41 17.96
N ASP A 45 -7.70 0.24 19.19
CA ASP A 45 -8.89 0.91 19.72
C ASP A 45 -8.60 2.42 19.86
N LYS A 46 -9.26 3.23 19.03
CA LYS A 46 -9.02 4.68 18.97
C LYS A 46 -9.85 5.45 20.00
N ASN A 47 -10.98 4.92 20.42
CA ASN A 47 -11.85 5.58 21.36
C ASN A 47 -11.76 5.03 22.80
N GLY A 48 -11.01 3.96 23.01
CA GLY A 48 -10.76 3.39 24.34
C GLY A 48 -11.94 2.58 24.91
N ASP A 49 -12.86 2.13 24.06
CA ASP A 49 -14.04 1.36 24.51
C ASP A 49 -13.81 -0.16 24.59
N GLY A 50 -12.62 -0.62 24.19
CA GLY A 50 -12.23 -2.03 24.22
C GLY A 50 -12.70 -2.83 23.01
N VAL A 51 -13.30 -2.21 22.01
CA VAL A 51 -13.84 -2.88 20.81
C VAL A 51 -13.34 -2.21 19.54
N LEU A 52 -12.87 -3.01 18.61
CA LEU A 52 -12.49 -2.52 17.26
C LEU A 52 -13.72 -2.60 16.35
N ASN A 53 -14.33 -1.46 16.08
CA ASN A 53 -15.56 -1.36 15.29
C ASN A 53 -15.57 -0.13 14.36
N GLU A 54 -16.72 0.17 13.80
CA GLU A 54 -16.94 1.26 12.87
C GLU A 54 -16.60 2.64 13.45
N GLU A 55 -16.75 2.81 14.77
CA GLU A 55 -16.43 4.08 15.42
C GLU A 55 -14.92 4.39 15.36
N ASP A 56 -14.08 3.34 15.41
CA ASP A 56 -12.63 3.51 15.21
C ASP A 56 -12.32 3.94 13.78
N VAL A 57 -13.00 3.34 12.80
CA VAL A 57 -12.81 3.70 11.38
C VAL A 57 -13.19 5.15 11.12
N LYS A 58 -14.27 5.64 11.73
CA LYS A 58 -14.68 7.05 11.65
C LYS A 58 -13.57 8.00 12.14
N ARG A 59 -12.77 7.57 13.10
CA ARG A 59 -11.72 8.35 13.75
C ARG A 59 -10.35 8.24 13.10
N LEU A 60 -10.24 7.50 11.97
CA LEU A 60 -8.98 7.36 11.24
C LEU A 60 -8.47 8.72 10.77
N THR A 61 -7.16 8.91 10.90
CA THR A 61 -6.44 10.09 10.47
C THR A 61 -5.54 9.79 9.30
N GLU A 62 -5.01 10.83 8.66
CA GLU A 62 -4.01 10.71 7.62
C GLU A 62 -2.75 9.99 8.13
N GLU A 63 -2.36 10.23 9.37
CA GLU A 63 -1.25 9.54 10.03
C GLU A 63 -1.49 8.03 10.13
N ASP A 64 -2.72 7.61 10.47
CA ASP A 64 -3.10 6.18 10.47
C ASP A 64 -2.93 5.58 9.07
N PHE A 65 -3.34 6.33 8.03
CA PHE A 65 -3.13 5.91 6.64
C PHE A 65 -1.65 5.71 6.32
N HIS A 66 -0.80 6.67 6.66
CA HIS A 66 0.65 6.56 6.45
C HIS A 66 1.22 5.30 7.09
N ARG A 67 0.83 5.03 8.34
CA ARG A 67 1.30 3.85 9.07
C ARG A 67 0.87 2.55 8.40
N VAL A 68 -0.41 2.43 8.05
CA VAL A 68 -0.96 1.23 7.41
C VAL A 68 -0.35 1.04 6.02
N PHE A 69 -0.26 2.11 5.24
CA PHE A 69 0.31 2.08 3.90
C PHE A 69 1.77 1.62 3.94
N ARG A 70 2.56 2.19 4.85
CA ARG A 70 3.97 1.83 4.99
C ARG A 70 4.13 0.38 5.40
N GLN A 71 3.40 -0.09 6.39
CA GLN A 71 3.53 -1.47 6.89
C GLN A 71 3.04 -2.50 5.88
N ASN A 72 1.89 -2.28 5.25
CA ASN A 72 1.22 -3.30 4.45
C ASN A 72 1.65 -3.30 2.98
N TYR A 73 2.20 -2.21 2.48
CA TYR A 73 2.56 -2.08 1.06
C TYR A 73 4.02 -1.74 0.87
N TRP A 74 4.50 -0.63 1.41
CA TRP A 74 5.88 -0.19 1.22
C TRP A 74 6.89 -1.20 1.77
N ASN A 75 6.78 -1.54 3.04
CA ASN A 75 7.67 -2.51 3.69
C ASN A 75 7.43 -3.93 3.17
N ALA A 76 6.18 -4.27 2.88
CA ALA A 76 5.85 -5.58 2.31
C ALA A 76 6.48 -5.79 0.92
N CYS A 77 6.62 -4.73 0.12
CA CYS A 77 7.36 -4.76 -1.15
C CYS A 77 8.88 -4.63 -0.97
N LYS A 78 9.36 -4.36 0.23
CA LYS A 78 10.76 -4.02 0.51
C LYS A 78 11.24 -2.84 -0.37
N ALA A 79 10.40 -1.86 -0.53
CA ALA A 79 10.64 -0.74 -1.44
C ALA A 79 11.82 0.14 -1.01
N ASP A 80 12.19 0.14 0.28
CA ASP A 80 13.39 0.84 0.76
C ASP A 80 14.68 0.31 0.09
N GLN A 81 14.68 -0.94 -0.38
CA GLN A 81 15.83 -1.55 -1.06
C GLN A 81 15.96 -1.09 -2.52
N ILE A 82 14.93 -0.50 -3.09
CA ILE A 82 14.94 0.00 -4.46
C ILE A 82 15.61 1.37 -4.47
N GLN A 83 16.63 1.56 -5.30
CA GLN A 83 17.35 2.82 -5.37
C GLN A 83 16.61 3.88 -6.18
N ASP A 84 15.95 3.47 -7.27
CA ASP A 84 15.17 4.39 -8.10
C ASP A 84 13.80 4.64 -7.48
N GLN A 85 13.54 5.89 -7.09
CA GLN A 85 12.27 6.30 -6.49
C GLN A 85 11.08 6.03 -7.41
N SER A 86 11.24 6.23 -8.70
CA SER A 86 10.14 6.05 -9.66
C SER A 86 9.74 4.58 -9.78
N VAL A 87 10.71 3.67 -9.76
CA VAL A 87 10.44 2.21 -9.76
C VAL A 87 9.76 1.80 -8.47
N ALA A 88 10.23 2.29 -7.32
CA ALA A 88 9.60 2.01 -6.03
C ALA A 88 8.16 2.51 -5.99
N ASN A 89 7.91 3.74 -6.45
CA ASN A 89 6.57 4.31 -6.51
C ASN A 89 5.63 3.45 -7.35
N MET A 90 6.08 3.06 -8.54
CA MET A 90 5.29 2.25 -9.46
C MET A 90 4.95 0.88 -8.88
N LEU A 91 5.94 0.20 -8.29
CA LEU A 91 5.74 -1.11 -7.66
C LEU A 91 4.71 -1.02 -6.54
N VAL A 92 4.87 -0.05 -5.65
CA VAL A 92 4.00 0.06 -4.46
C VAL A 92 2.61 0.54 -4.83
N ASP A 93 2.48 1.45 -5.80
CA ASP A 93 1.17 1.86 -6.33
C ASP A 93 0.42 0.66 -6.94
N PHE A 94 1.11 -0.16 -7.73
CA PHE A 94 0.53 -1.38 -8.28
C PHE A 94 0.17 -2.39 -7.18
N ALA A 95 0.99 -2.52 -6.14
CA ALA A 95 0.70 -3.37 -4.99
C ALA A 95 -0.53 -2.89 -4.22
N TYR A 96 -0.68 -1.59 -4.05
CA TYR A 96 -1.84 -0.99 -3.40
C TYR A 96 -3.14 -1.32 -4.15
N ASN A 97 -3.12 -1.26 -5.48
CA ASN A 97 -4.29 -1.49 -6.32
C ASN A 97 -4.58 -2.98 -6.60
N SER A 98 -3.55 -3.83 -6.64
CA SER A 98 -3.66 -5.21 -7.16
C SER A 98 -3.12 -6.28 -6.23
N GLY A 99 -2.58 -5.90 -5.08
CA GLY A 99 -1.97 -6.81 -4.12
C GLY A 99 -0.45 -6.93 -4.26
N VAL A 100 0.22 -7.12 -3.12
CA VAL A 100 1.69 -7.15 -3.03
C VAL A 100 2.28 -8.30 -3.83
N SER A 101 1.74 -9.52 -3.67
CA SER A 101 2.29 -10.70 -4.35
C SER A 101 2.24 -10.56 -5.87
N LYS A 102 1.12 -10.08 -6.41
CA LYS A 102 0.96 -9.87 -7.85
C LYS A 102 1.93 -8.81 -8.37
N ALA A 103 2.06 -7.69 -7.67
CA ALA A 103 2.95 -6.61 -8.05
C ALA A 103 4.42 -7.05 -8.06
N VAL A 104 4.85 -7.76 -7.02
CA VAL A 104 6.23 -8.26 -6.90
C VAL A 104 6.55 -9.26 -8.01
N LYS A 105 5.66 -10.21 -8.26
CA LYS A 105 5.85 -11.20 -9.35
C LYS A 105 5.91 -10.54 -10.72
N HIS A 106 5.08 -9.53 -10.93
CA HIS A 106 5.09 -8.79 -12.20
C HIS A 106 6.42 -8.07 -12.41
N LEU A 107 6.94 -7.39 -11.39
CA LEU A 107 8.25 -6.76 -11.47
C LEU A 107 9.36 -7.79 -11.73
N GLN A 108 9.31 -8.93 -11.07
CA GLN A 108 10.27 -10.01 -11.29
C GLN A 108 10.26 -10.50 -12.74
N LEU A 109 9.07 -10.67 -13.34
CA LEU A 109 8.95 -11.02 -14.75
C LEU A 109 9.57 -9.96 -15.67
N VAL A 110 9.33 -8.69 -15.39
CA VAL A 110 9.93 -7.57 -16.15
C VAL A 110 11.45 -7.59 -16.05
N LEU A 111 11.99 -7.94 -14.89
CA LEU A 111 13.44 -8.04 -14.67
C LEU A 111 14.07 -9.30 -15.26
N GLY A 112 13.27 -10.25 -15.77
CA GLY A 112 13.76 -11.52 -16.30
C GLY A 112 14.28 -12.49 -15.25
N ILE A 113 13.84 -12.34 -13.99
CA ILE A 113 14.20 -13.24 -12.90
C ILE A 113 13.02 -14.13 -12.50
N THR A 114 13.27 -15.15 -11.68
CA THR A 114 12.22 -16.06 -11.22
C THR A 114 11.12 -15.33 -10.47
N ALA A 115 9.87 -15.47 -10.92
CA ALA A 115 8.70 -14.83 -10.34
C ALA A 115 8.16 -15.63 -9.14
N ASP A 116 8.92 -15.72 -8.06
CA ASP A 116 8.60 -16.48 -6.84
C ASP A 116 7.96 -15.65 -5.73
N GLY A 117 7.91 -14.33 -5.90
CA GLY A 117 7.40 -13.40 -4.89
C GLY A 117 8.41 -13.07 -3.78
N ILE A 118 9.63 -13.60 -3.85
CA ILE A 118 10.70 -13.27 -2.89
C ILE A 118 11.28 -11.90 -3.24
N ARG A 119 11.22 -10.97 -2.28
CA ARG A 119 11.46 -9.56 -2.51
C ARG A 119 12.92 -9.20 -2.29
N PHE A 120 13.70 -9.12 -3.36
CA PHE A 120 15.07 -8.62 -3.34
C PHE A 120 15.32 -7.77 -4.58
N PHE A 121 15.33 -6.45 -4.39
CA PHE A 121 15.39 -5.46 -5.49
C PHE A 121 16.58 -4.49 -5.38
N GLY A 122 17.56 -4.76 -4.54
CA GLY A 122 18.70 -3.86 -4.34
C GLY A 122 19.54 -3.57 -5.60
N HIS A 123 19.41 -4.42 -6.61
CA HIS A 123 20.11 -4.26 -7.89
C HIS A 123 19.36 -3.39 -8.92
N ILE A 124 18.13 -2.96 -8.63
CA ILE A 124 17.37 -2.12 -9.56
C ILE A 124 17.88 -0.69 -9.50
N LYS A 125 18.60 -0.28 -10.53
CA LYS A 125 19.19 1.06 -10.63
C LYS A 125 18.70 1.86 -11.82
N SER A 126 17.96 1.24 -12.74
CA SER A 126 17.63 1.84 -14.04
C SER A 126 16.15 2.15 -14.20
N LYS A 127 15.87 3.34 -14.74
CA LYS A 127 14.52 3.77 -15.13
C LYS A 127 13.97 3.02 -16.35
N SER A 128 14.79 2.30 -17.09
CA SER A 128 14.34 1.51 -18.25
C SER A 128 13.31 0.44 -17.84
N VAL A 129 13.36 -0.02 -16.60
CA VAL A 129 12.37 -0.93 -16.01
C VAL A 129 10.96 -0.35 -16.06
N LEU A 130 10.80 0.98 -15.91
CA LEU A 130 9.50 1.65 -15.93
C LEU A 130 8.76 1.44 -17.26
N ILE A 131 9.47 1.60 -18.37
CA ILE A 131 8.88 1.48 -19.71
C ILE A 131 8.34 0.07 -19.92
N THR A 132 9.12 -0.94 -19.54
CA THR A 132 8.72 -2.36 -19.68
C THR A 132 7.59 -2.72 -18.73
N PHE A 133 7.56 -2.13 -17.52
CA PHE A 133 6.53 -2.44 -16.52
C PHE A 133 5.13 -2.03 -16.98
N PHE A 134 5.00 -0.91 -17.70
CA PHE A 134 3.72 -0.42 -18.21
C PHE A 134 3.32 -0.98 -19.58
N LEU A 135 4.21 -1.67 -20.28
CA LEU A 135 3.91 -2.36 -21.53
C LEU A 135 3.36 -3.76 -21.28
#